data_cef667c5cfd0f64c9379e43f7326912c
#
_entry.id   cef667c5cfd0f64c9379e43f7326912c
#
_cell.length_a   1.000
_cell.length_b   1.000
_cell.length_c   1.000
_cell.angle_alpha   90.00
_cell.angle_beta   90.00
_cell.angle_gamma   90.00
#
_symmetry.space_group_name_H-M   'P 1'
#
loop_
_entity.id
_entity.type
_entity.pdbx_description
1 polymer ?
#
loop_
_entity_poly.entity_id
_entity_poly.type
_entity_poly.pdbx_seq_one_letter_code
_entity_poly.pdbx_strand_id
1 'polypeptide(L)'
;MPRLSIAVLTLNEAENIEACLRSAAFADQIVVIDSGSSDGTVALAQATGAEVYAYPDWQGFAVQRNRQLAHCTGDWVFFLDADEVITPGLADEIRAAVAADEDRVYDVRWTQVAFGRPLTHMRRGDGLPRLFPRRQLLGFEGVVHEGPTLQTPGLEHRSLPSPLLHHSRRTIHQSLLKLAQYAQLGALKRHTQGKRGGVVRGIGSALASFVRLYVFHRGFLCGREGFLHCFLVALESFFRYAALAVDQDALDRPALR
;
A
#
# COMPACT_ATOMS: atom_id res chain seq x y z
N MET A 1 7.11 9.66 27.87
CA MET A 1 7.10 10.00 26.45
C MET A 1 5.90 9.33 25.83
N PRO A 2 5.25 9.93 24.81
CA PRO A 2 4.16 9.28 24.11
C PRO A 2 4.62 7.96 23.49
N ARG A 3 3.75 6.94 23.51
CA ARG A 3 4.04 5.60 23.02
C ARG A 3 3.58 5.45 21.58
N LEU A 4 4.37 4.72 20.78
CA LEU A 4 4.09 4.45 19.37
C LEU A 4 3.66 2.99 19.17
N SER A 5 2.49 2.77 18.58
CA SER A 5 2.12 1.49 17.97
C SER A 5 2.35 1.52 16.47
N ILE A 6 2.99 0.49 15.91
CA ILE A 6 3.04 0.27 14.46
C ILE A 6 2.11 -0.88 14.12
N ALA A 7 1.13 -0.60 13.25
CA ALA A 7 0.07 -1.51 12.86
C ALA A 7 0.31 -2.04 11.45
N VAL A 8 0.56 -3.33 11.30
CA VAL A 8 0.88 -3.99 10.03
C VAL A 8 -0.31 -4.81 9.53
N LEU A 9 -0.69 -4.65 8.28
CA LEU A 9 -1.68 -5.50 7.60
C LEU A 9 -0.97 -6.47 6.68
N THR A 10 -1.33 -7.77 6.75
CA THR A 10 -0.66 -8.82 5.96
C THR A 10 -1.63 -9.86 5.39
N LEU A 11 -1.24 -10.41 4.24
CA LEU A 11 -1.83 -11.60 3.62
C LEU A 11 -0.82 -12.24 2.67
N ASN A 12 -0.28 -13.43 3.02
CA ASN A 12 0.69 -14.18 2.21
C ASN A 12 1.94 -13.34 1.85
N GLU A 13 2.59 -12.79 2.86
CA GLU A 13 3.77 -11.93 2.73
C GLU A 13 5.01 -12.53 3.44
N ALA A 14 5.15 -13.88 3.46
CA ALA A 14 6.26 -14.56 4.11
C ALA A 14 7.64 -14.07 3.63
N GLU A 15 7.74 -13.62 2.38
CA GLU A 15 8.98 -13.08 1.81
C GLU A 15 9.32 -11.65 2.28
N ASN A 16 8.34 -10.89 2.79
CA ASN A 16 8.49 -9.47 3.15
C ASN A 16 8.37 -9.20 4.65
N ILE A 17 7.53 -9.96 5.34
CA ILE A 17 7.06 -9.65 6.70
C ILE A 17 8.21 -9.46 7.69
N GLU A 18 9.27 -10.26 7.61
CA GLU A 18 10.40 -10.17 8.52
C GLU A 18 11.16 -8.85 8.36
N ALA A 19 11.42 -8.41 7.13
CA ALA A 19 12.10 -7.15 6.85
C ALA A 19 11.22 -5.95 7.25
N CYS A 20 9.91 -6.02 7.01
CA CYS A 20 8.92 -5.05 7.44
C CYS A 20 8.97 -4.87 8.96
N LEU A 21 8.78 -5.95 9.73
CA LEU A 21 8.72 -5.90 11.20
C LEU A 21 10.04 -5.51 11.85
N ARG A 22 11.18 -5.97 11.31
CA ARG A 22 12.50 -5.52 11.77
C ARG A 22 12.69 -4.02 11.58
N SER A 23 12.17 -3.43 10.51
CA SER A 23 12.24 -1.99 10.28
C SER A 23 11.36 -1.19 11.25
N ALA A 24 10.36 -1.83 11.86
CA ALA A 24 9.45 -1.28 12.85
C ALA A 24 9.90 -1.50 14.31
N ALA A 25 11.04 -2.17 14.55
CA ALA A 25 11.49 -2.58 15.89
C ALA A 25 11.77 -1.43 16.88
N PHE A 26 11.71 -0.18 16.42
CA PHE A 26 11.84 1.00 17.26
C PHE A 26 10.54 1.43 17.95
N ALA A 27 9.41 0.82 17.60
CA ALA A 27 8.11 1.10 18.20
C ALA A 27 7.97 0.45 19.58
N ASP A 28 7.09 1.00 20.42
CA ASP A 28 6.74 0.43 21.72
C ASP A 28 5.82 -0.80 21.59
N GLN A 29 5.06 -0.87 20.50
CA GLN A 29 4.16 -1.96 20.17
C GLN A 29 4.14 -2.21 18.67
N ILE A 30 4.17 -3.48 18.25
CA ILE A 30 3.95 -3.89 16.86
C ILE A 30 2.76 -4.83 16.83
N VAL A 31 1.70 -4.43 16.11
CA VAL A 31 0.46 -5.18 15.93
C VAL A 31 0.38 -5.65 14.48
N VAL A 32 0.17 -6.94 14.27
CA VAL A 32 -0.01 -7.52 12.94
C VAL A 32 -1.43 -8.07 12.82
N ILE A 33 -2.18 -7.59 11.83
CA ILE A 33 -3.47 -8.15 11.45
C ILE A 33 -3.26 -9.03 10.23
N ASP A 34 -3.44 -10.34 10.41
CA ASP A 34 -3.38 -11.33 9.34
C ASP A 34 -4.77 -11.60 8.75
N SER A 35 -4.88 -11.46 7.44
CA SER A 35 -6.14 -11.62 6.71
C SER A 35 -6.38 -13.06 6.22
N GLY A 36 -5.74 -14.05 6.84
CA GLY A 36 -5.89 -15.48 6.53
C GLY A 36 -4.75 -16.01 5.65
N SER A 37 -3.51 -15.70 5.99
CA SER A 37 -2.33 -16.25 5.29
C SER A 37 -2.27 -17.76 5.36
N SER A 38 -1.91 -18.37 4.25
CA SER A 38 -1.72 -19.81 4.08
C SER A 38 -0.25 -20.22 3.95
N ASP A 39 0.66 -19.25 3.96
CA ASP A 39 2.12 -19.45 3.91
C ASP A 39 2.76 -19.26 5.32
N GLY A 40 4.07 -19.11 5.38
CA GLY A 40 4.81 -18.90 6.64
C GLY A 40 4.67 -17.53 7.30
N THR A 41 3.84 -16.62 6.79
CA THR A 41 3.73 -15.22 7.24
C THR A 41 3.50 -15.10 8.74
N VAL A 42 2.50 -15.80 9.28
CA VAL A 42 2.13 -15.73 10.71
C VAL A 42 3.27 -16.20 11.61
N ALA A 43 3.88 -17.34 11.29
CA ALA A 43 4.99 -17.88 12.07
C ALA A 43 6.21 -16.94 12.07
N LEU A 44 6.55 -16.37 10.93
CA LEU A 44 7.63 -15.38 10.81
C LEU A 44 7.32 -14.09 11.59
N ALA A 45 6.09 -13.60 11.53
CA ALA A 45 5.68 -12.43 12.30
C ALA A 45 5.80 -12.67 13.81
N GLN A 46 5.29 -13.80 14.30
CA GLN A 46 5.38 -14.17 15.72
C GLN A 46 6.84 -14.31 16.19
N ALA A 47 7.71 -14.85 15.34
CA ALA A 47 9.14 -15.00 15.66
C ALA A 47 9.87 -13.65 15.86
N THR A 48 9.34 -12.52 15.35
CA THR A 48 9.88 -11.18 15.61
C THR A 48 9.43 -10.58 16.94
N GLY A 49 8.50 -11.23 17.66
CA GLY A 49 7.90 -10.70 18.88
C GLY A 49 6.68 -9.79 18.67
N ALA A 50 6.17 -9.69 17.44
CA ALA A 50 4.97 -8.90 17.15
C ALA A 50 3.69 -9.58 17.69
N GLU A 51 2.71 -8.77 18.09
CA GLU A 51 1.37 -9.22 18.46
C GLU A 51 0.56 -9.54 17.20
N VAL A 52 0.29 -10.82 16.94
CA VAL A 52 -0.39 -11.26 15.71
C VAL A 52 -1.83 -11.67 16.00
N TYR A 53 -2.76 -11.07 15.24
CA TYR A 53 -4.20 -11.34 15.34
C TYR A 53 -4.73 -11.78 13.96
N ALA A 54 -5.43 -12.91 13.90
CA ALA A 54 -5.97 -13.48 12.68
C ALA A 54 -7.43 -13.06 12.44
N TYR A 55 -7.69 -12.49 11.27
CA TYR A 55 -9.03 -12.12 10.80
C TYR A 55 -9.22 -12.57 9.34
N PRO A 56 -9.48 -13.87 9.12
CA PRO A 56 -9.58 -14.43 7.75
C PRO A 56 -10.85 -14.01 7.01
N ASP A 57 -11.83 -13.44 7.72
CA ASP A 57 -13.06 -12.89 7.17
C ASP A 57 -12.81 -11.50 6.56
N TRP A 58 -12.28 -11.47 5.35
CA TRP A 58 -12.02 -10.20 4.66
C TRP A 58 -13.30 -9.41 4.39
N GLN A 59 -13.38 -8.19 4.91
CA GLN A 59 -14.52 -7.28 4.76
C GLN A 59 -14.11 -5.92 4.14
N GLY A 60 -12.93 -5.83 3.55
CA GLY A 60 -12.36 -4.62 2.96
C GLY A 60 -11.30 -3.94 3.82
N PHE A 61 -10.56 -3.05 3.20
CA PHE A 61 -9.41 -2.38 3.85
C PHE A 61 -9.82 -1.55 5.07
N ALA A 62 -10.94 -0.81 5.01
CA ALA A 62 -11.40 -0.01 6.13
C ALA A 62 -11.64 -0.86 7.39
N VAL A 63 -12.28 -2.04 7.24
CA VAL A 63 -12.52 -2.95 8.35
C VAL A 63 -11.20 -3.47 8.92
N GLN A 64 -10.26 -3.87 8.06
CA GLN A 64 -8.95 -4.34 8.53
C GLN A 64 -8.13 -3.23 9.21
N ARG A 65 -8.16 -1.99 8.72
CA ARG A 65 -7.54 -0.83 9.38
C ARG A 65 -8.17 -0.55 10.75
N ASN A 66 -9.49 -0.70 10.89
CA ASN A 66 -10.16 -0.57 12.17
C ASN A 66 -9.79 -1.70 13.15
N ARG A 67 -9.61 -2.93 12.65
CA ARG A 67 -9.08 -4.05 13.45
C ARG A 67 -7.66 -3.76 13.93
N GLN A 68 -6.79 -3.21 13.08
CA GLN A 68 -5.46 -2.77 13.48
C GLN A 68 -5.56 -1.73 14.62
N LEU A 69 -6.38 -0.70 14.44
CA LEU A 69 -6.55 0.39 15.40
C LEU A 69 -7.07 -0.12 16.75
N ALA A 70 -7.97 -1.11 16.74
CA ALA A 70 -8.55 -1.68 17.97
C ALA A 70 -7.52 -2.38 18.88
N HIS A 71 -6.44 -2.93 18.29
CA HIS A 71 -5.37 -3.59 19.04
C HIS A 71 -4.20 -2.64 19.39
N CYS A 72 -4.16 -1.43 18.82
CA CYS A 72 -3.12 -0.45 19.13
C CYS A 72 -3.38 0.23 20.47
N THR A 73 -2.37 0.24 21.34
CA THR A 73 -2.42 0.84 22.68
C THR A 73 -1.57 2.10 22.83
N GLY A 74 -0.76 2.44 21.83
CA GLY A 74 0.09 3.63 21.83
C GLY A 74 -0.72 4.92 21.69
N ASP A 75 -0.11 6.03 22.09
CA ASP A 75 -0.65 7.40 21.92
C ASP A 75 -0.64 7.82 20.46
N TRP A 76 0.25 7.21 19.68
CA TRP A 76 0.42 7.38 18.25
C TRP A 76 0.31 6.04 17.53
N VAL A 77 -0.27 6.05 16.33
CA VAL A 77 -0.38 4.86 15.48
C VAL A 77 0.19 5.15 14.10
N PHE A 78 1.13 4.30 13.68
CA PHE A 78 1.67 4.29 12.32
C PHE A 78 1.15 3.06 11.57
N PHE A 79 0.52 3.26 10.41
CA PHE A 79 0.03 2.18 9.57
C PHE A 79 1.07 1.81 8.50
N LEU A 80 1.41 0.53 8.45
CA LEU A 80 2.43 -0.04 7.57
C LEU A 80 1.82 -1.23 6.81
N ASP A 81 2.17 -1.39 5.55
CA ASP A 81 1.80 -2.59 4.79
C ASP A 81 2.96 -3.59 4.83
N ALA A 82 2.67 -4.91 4.81
CA ALA A 82 3.69 -5.95 5.04
C ALA A 82 4.79 -6.00 3.97
N ASP A 83 4.57 -5.40 2.81
CA ASP A 83 5.56 -5.24 1.74
C ASP A 83 6.28 -3.88 1.76
N GLU A 84 6.16 -3.14 2.88
CA GLU A 84 6.83 -1.85 3.10
C GLU A 84 7.94 -1.97 4.17
N VAL A 85 9.00 -1.18 4.01
CA VAL A 85 10.13 -1.11 4.94
C VAL A 85 10.39 0.35 5.32
N ILE A 86 10.41 0.64 6.62
CA ILE A 86 10.73 1.95 7.17
C ILE A 86 12.23 2.19 7.03
N THR A 87 12.62 3.29 6.35
CA THR A 87 14.04 3.67 6.27
C THR A 87 14.55 4.23 7.61
N PRO A 88 15.84 4.14 7.92
CA PRO A 88 16.38 4.71 9.16
C PRO A 88 16.04 6.19 9.35
N GLY A 89 16.15 7.00 8.29
CA GLY A 89 15.76 8.42 8.33
C GLY A 89 14.29 8.63 8.65
N LEU A 90 13.39 7.79 8.07
CA LEU A 90 11.96 7.86 8.38
C LEU A 90 11.68 7.44 9.83
N ALA A 91 12.38 6.45 10.35
CA ALA A 91 12.24 6.03 11.75
C ALA A 91 12.60 7.19 12.71
N ASP A 92 13.67 7.93 12.42
CA ASP A 92 14.06 9.11 13.22
C ASP A 92 13.03 10.23 13.13
N GLU A 93 12.49 10.49 11.94
CA GLU A 93 11.43 11.47 11.73
C GLU A 93 10.12 11.09 12.46
N ILE A 94 9.75 9.80 12.45
CA ILE A 94 8.58 9.28 13.19
C ILE A 94 8.80 9.49 14.70
N ARG A 95 9.97 9.11 15.25
CA ARG A 95 10.28 9.33 16.67
C ARG A 95 10.20 10.80 17.05
N ALA A 96 10.73 11.69 16.21
CA ALA A 96 10.69 13.14 16.45
C ALA A 96 9.24 13.67 16.44
N ALA A 97 8.41 13.20 15.50
CA ALA A 97 6.99 13.56 15.41
C ALA A 97 6.20 13.09 16.64
N VAL A 98 6.43 11.85 17.09
CA VAL A 98 5.80 11.29 18.30
C VAL A 98 6.26 12.05 19.55
N ALA A 99 7.55 12.38 19.66
CA ALA A 99 8.08 13.12 20.82
C ALA A 99 7.54 14.56 20.89
N ALA A 100 7.27 15.20 19.74
CA ALA A 100 6.68 16.55 19.69
C ALA A 100 5.20 16.54 20.14
N ASP A 101 4.51 15.43 20.02
CA ASP A 101 3.11 15.19 20.42
C ASP A 101 2.10 16.26 19.98
N GLU A 102 2.30 16.80 18.78
CA GLU A 102 1.42 17.81 18.20
C GLU A 102 0.23 17.17 17.51
N ASP A 103 -0.98 17.76 17.65
CA ASP A 103 -2.19 17.29 16.98
C ASP A 103 -2.11 17.58 15.48
N ARG A 104 -1.50 16.66 14.73
CA ARG A 104 -1.44 16.67 13.26
C ARG A 104 -1.25 15.28 12.69
N VAL A 105 -1.61 15.11 11.44
CA VAL A 105 -1.40 13.87 10.68
C VAL A 105 -0.10 13.99 9.89
N TYR A 106 0.65 12.90 9.81
CA TYR A 106 1.86 12.89 8.98
C TYR A 106 1.69 11.98 7.77
N ASP A 107 1.94 12.59 6.61
CA ASP A 107 1.92 11.91 5.31
C ASP A 107 3.31 11.38 4.98
N VAL A 108 3.37 10.16 4.46
CA VAL A 108 4.61 9.51 4.06
C VAL A 108 4.54 9.15 2.58
N ARG A 109 5.62 9.42 1.85
CA ARG A 109 5.82 9.01 0.47
C ARG A 109 6.61 7.72 0.42
N TRP A 110 6.43 6.95 -0.63
CA TRP A 110 7.22 5.75 -0.84
C TRP A 110 8.12 5.82 -2.07
N THR A 111 9.22 5.09 -2.00
CA THR A 111 10.07 4.75 -3.12
C THR A 111 9.77 3.31 -3.52
N GLN A 112 9.35 3.10 -4.77
CA GLN A 112 9.11 1.75 -5.29
C GLN A 112 10.42 0.96 -5.33
N VAL A 113 10.38 -0.27 -4.85
CA VAL A 113 11.45 -1.26 -5.03
C VAL A 113 10.95 -2.29 -6.04
N ALA A 114 11.60 -2.37 -7.19
CA ALA A 114 11.26 -3.31 -8.23
C ALA A 114 12.47 -4.19 -8.55
N PHE A 115 12.25 -5.51 -8.57
CA PHE A 115 13.28 -6.51 -8.88
C PHE A 115 14.56 -6.34 -8.04
N GLY A 116 14.38 -6.08 -6.73
CA GLY A 116 15.45 -5.89 -5.75
C GLY A 116 16.14 -4.52 -5.79
N ARG A 117 15.70 -3.59 -6.64
CA ARG A 117 16.32 -2.27 -6.78
C ARG A 117 15.35 -1.13 -6.45
N PRO A 118 15.70 -0.21 -5.54
CA PRO A 118 14.94 1.01 -5.30
C PRO A 118 14.96 1.93 -6.53
N LEU A 119 13.80 2.39 -6.97
CA LEU A 119 13.64 3.29 -8.11
C LEU A 119 13.78 4.75 -7.67
N THR A 120 14.94 5.11 -7.11
CA THR A 120 15.18 6.38 -6.39
C THR A 120 15.05 7.62 -7.25
N HIS A 121 15.29 7.50 -8.57
CA HIS A 121 15.18 8.61 -9.51
C HIS A 121 13.76 8.87 -9.99
N MET A 122 12.84 7.92 -9.79
CA MET A 122 11.44 8.16 -10.10
C MET A 122 10.86 9.22 -9.17
N ARG A 123 10.07 10.15 -9.76
CA ARG A 123 9.31 11.11 -8.96
C ARG A 123 8.33 10.34 -8.07
N ARG A 124 8.38 10.62 -6.79
CA ARG A 124 7.42 10.11 -5.81
C ARG A 124 6.07 10.79 -6.04
N GLY A 125 4.99 10.05 -5.82
CA GLY A 125 3.64 10.61 -5.79
C GLY A 125 3.44 11.49 -4.55
N ASP A 126 2.21 11.97 -4.39
CA ASP A 126 1.77 12.58 -3.15
C ASP A 126 1.86 11.55 -2.00
N GLY A 127 2.14 12.02 -0.79
CA GLY A 127 2.17 11.17 0.39
C GLY A 127 0.78 10.65 0.74
N LEU A 128 0.73 9.56 1.49
CA LEU A 128 -0.49 9.10 2.15
C LEU A 128 -0.37 9.29 3.66
N PRO A 129 -1.48 9.60 4.35
CA PRO A 129 -1.51 9.68 5.79
C PRO A 129 -1.19 8.32 6.41
N ARG A 130 -0.13 8.27 7.23
CA ARG A 130 0.37 7.03 7.83
C ARG A 130 0.55 7.11 9.35
N LEU A 131 0.87 8.29 9.90
CA LEU A 131 1.09 8.48 11.33
C LEU A 131 0.03 9.42 11.90
N PHE A 132 -0.68 8.96 12.91
CA PHE A 132 -1.83 9.63 13.53
C PHE A 132 -1.69 9.71 15.03
N PRO A 133 -2.05 10.84 15.68
CA PRO A 133 -2.36 10.85 17.10
C PRO A 133 -3.60 9.96 17.33
N ARG A 134 -3.48 8.95 18.21
CA ARG A 134 -4.59 8.02 18.44
C ARG A 134 -5.85 8.73 18.93
N ARG A 135 -5.69 9.80 19.72
CA ARG A 135 -6.79 10.64 20.21
C ARG A 135 -7.59 11.34 19.10
N GLN A 136 -6.99 11.52 17.92
CA GLN A 136 -7.64 12.16 16.77
C GLN A 136 -8.23 11.15 15.77
N LEU A 137 -7.80 9.89 15.79
CA LEU A 137 -8.21 8.88 14.82
C LEU A 137 -9.41 8.08 15.34
N LEU A 138 -10.60 8.36 14.80
CA LEU A 138 -11.84 7.66 15.15
C LEU A 138 -11.94 6.29 14.45
N GLY A 139 -11.39 6.18 13.22
CA GLY A 139 -11.40 4.98 12.41
C GLY A 139 -11.16 5.26 10.94
N PHE A 140 -11.48 4.26 10.12
CA PHE A 140 -11.41 4.32 8.66
C PHE A 140 -12.76 3.99 8.06
N GLU A 141 -13.15 4.71 7.01
CA GLU A 141 -14.40 4.51 6.28
C GLU A 141 -14.15 4.46 4.78
N GLY A 142 -15.06 3.84 4.04
CA GLY A 142 -15.03 3.72 2.59
C GLY A 142 -14.84 2.28 2.11
N VAL A 143 -15.46 1.96 0.98
CA VAL A 143 -15.47 0.59 0.41
C VAL A 143 -14.31 0.37 -0.58
N VAL A 144 -13.97 1.40 -1.36
CA VAL A 144 -12.97 1.31 -2.46
C VAL A 144 -11.76 2.21 -2.21
N HIS A 145 -11.96 3.30 -1.49
CA HIS A 145 -10.91 4.23 -1.07
C HIS A 145 -11.18 4.54 0.39
N GLU A 146 -10.58 3.74 1.25
CA GLU A 146 -10.64 3.99 2.67
C GLU A 146 -9.92 5.30 3.00
N GLY A 147 -10.55 6.08 3.85
CA GLY A 147 -9.98 7.32 4.39
C GLY A 147 -10.09 7.33 5.90
N PRO A 148 -9.18 8.02 6.61
CA PRO A 148 -9.27 8.19 8.04
C PRO A 148 -10.43 9.13 8.39
N THR A 149 -11.20 8.75 9.41
CA THR A 149 -12.18 9.61 10.05
C THR A 149 -11.54 10.21 11.30
N LEU A 150 -11.40 11.54 11.32
CA LEU A 150 -10.72 12.25 12.38
C LEU A 150 -11.73 12.96 13.31
N GLN A 151 -11.38 13.07 14.59
CA GLN A 151 -12.19 13.81 15.57
C GLN A 151 -12.25 15.30 15.22
N THR A 152 -11.13 15.89 14.79
CA THR A 152 -11.04 17.27 14.32
C THR A 152 -11.02 17.30 12.80
N PRO A 153 -12.10 17.70 12.11
CA PRO A 153 -12.10 17.85 10.67
C PRO A 153 -11.08 18.89 10.22
N GLY A 154 -10.31 18.55 9.16
CA GLY A 154 -9.31 19.47 8.61
C GLY A 154 -8.04 19.59 9.45
N LEU A 155 -7.75 18.61 10.29
CA LEU A 155 -6.48 18.53 11.03
C LEU A 155 -5.29 18.71 10.09
N GLU A 156 -4.29 19.48 10.53
CA GLU A 156 -3.11 19.78 9.71
C GLU A 156 -2.37 18.53 9.29
N HIS A 157 -1.99 18.46 8.01
CA HIS A 157 -1.15 17.42 7.44
C HIS A 157 0.28 17.94 7.24
N ARG A 158 1.26 17.16 7.65
CA ARG A 158 2.68 17.43 7.42
C ARG A 158 3.35 16.23 6.76
N SER A 159 4.12 16.48 5.72
CA SER A 159 4.87 15.41 5.03
C SER A 159 6.19 15.12 5.73
N LEU A 160 6.47 13.84 5.99
CA LEU A 160 7.79 13.36 6.39
C LEU A 160 8.67 13.22 5.15
N PRO A 161 9.88 13.82 5.14
CA PRO A 161 10.75 13.85 3.95
C PRO A 161 11.28 12.49 3.52
N SER A 162 11.64 11.64 4.49
CA SER A 162 12.18 10.30 4.21
C SER A 162 11.10 9.34 3.71
N PRO A 163 11.42 8.45 2.75
CA PRO A 163 10.43 7.55 2.17
C PRO A 163 10.31 6.24 2.93
N LEU A 164 9.15 5.59 2.77
CA LEU A 164 9.01 4.14 2.87
C LEU A 164 9.61 3.48 1.62
N LEU A 165 10.18 2.29 1.75
CA LEU A 165 10.52 1.42 0.62
C LEU A 165 9.36 0.45 0.42
N HIS A 166 8.74 0.46 -0.77
CA HIS A 166 7.60 -0.41 -1.09
C HIS A 166 8.05 -1.49 -2.08
N HIS A 167 8.12 -2.73 -1.64
CA HIS A 167 8.58 -3.90 -2.39
C HIS A 167 7.47 -4.46 -3.29
N SER A 168 6.99 -3.64 -4.22
CA SER A 168 5.81 -3.95 -5.02
C SER A 168 6.01 -5.05 -6.06
N ARG A 169 7.25 -5.27 -6.54
CA ARG A 169 7.57 -6.21 -7.61
C ARG A 169 8.89 -6.93 -7.33
N ARG A 170 8.82 -8.23 -7.02
CA ARG A 170 10.01 -9.05 -6.75
C ARG A 170 10.44 -9.87 -7.97
N THR A 171 9.49 -10.59 -8.57
CA THR A 171 9.73 -11.43 -9.75
C THR A 171 8.80 -11.05 -10.89
N ILE A 172 9.17 -11.42 -12.11
CA ILE A 172 8.29 -11.24 -13.28
C ILE A 172 7.01 -12.07 -13.10
N HIS A 173 7.12 -13.32 -12.62
CA HIS A 173 5.96 -14.18 -12.40
C HIS A 173 4.93 -13.54 -11.46
N GLN A 174 5.35 -13.13 -10.25
CA GLN A 174 4.46 -12.44 -9.30
C GLN A 174 3.90 -11.13 -9.88
N SER A 175 4.71 -10.40 -10.66
CA SER A 175 4.26 -9.17 -11.31
C SER A 175 3.18 -9.40 -12.34
N LEU A 176 3.23 -10.52 -13.09
CA LEU A 176 2.20 -10.91 -14.06
C LEU A 176 0.91 -11.34 -13.36
N LEU A 177 0.99 -12.07 -12.24
CA LEU A 177 -0.19 -12.42 -11.44
C LEU A 177 -0.87 -11.16 -10.86
N LYS A 178 -0.11 -10.26 -10.25
CA LYS A 178 -0.62 -8.95 -9.77
C LYS A 178 -1.21 -8.13 -10.93
N LEU A 179 -0.57 -8.11 -12.11
CA LEU A 179 -1.05 -7.40 -13.28
C LEU A 179 -2.43 -7.92 -13.71
N ALA A 180 -2.62 -9.24 -13.78
CA ALA A 180 -3.91 -9.83 -14.15
C ALA A 180 -5.00 -9.44 -13.13
N GLN A 181 -4.72 -9.55 -11.85
CA GLN A 181 -5.64 -9.17 -10.78
C GLN A 181 -6.01 -7.68 -10.81
N TYR A 182 -5.03 -6.77 -10.90
CA TYR A 182 -5.29 -5.33 -10.91
C TYR A 182 -5.94 -4.86 -12.22
N ALA A 183 -5.66 -5.51 -13.35
CA ALA A 183 -6.36 -5.25 -14.60
C ALA A 183 -7.84 -5.57 -14.47
N GLN A 184 -8.20 -6.73 -13.89
CA GLN A 184 -9.57 -7.12 -13.65
C GLN A 184 -10.29 -6.21 -12.65
N LEU A 185 -9.69 -5.94 -11.50
CA LEU A 185 -10.27 -5.01 -10.51
C LEU A 185 -10.49 -3.61 -11.10
N GLY A 186 -9.52 -3.13 -11.88
CA GLY A 186 -9.63 -1.86 -12.58
C GLY A 186 -10.68 -1.86 -13.69
N ALA A 187 -10.92 -2.98 -14.36
CA ALA A 187 -11.99 -3.15 -15.33
C ALA A 187 -13.36 -3.14 -14.62
N LEU A 188 -13.52 -3.92 -13.55
CA LEU A 188 -14.74 -3.98 -12.73
C LEU A 188 -15.13 -2.59 -12.21
N LYS A 189 -14.18 -1.84 -11.62
CA LYS A 189 -14.42 -0.47 -11.17
C LYS A 189 -14.92 0.45 -12.28
N ARG A 190 -14.42 0.30 -13.53
CA ARG A 190 -14.88 1.07 -14.68
C ARG A 190 -16.21 0.62 -15.21
N HIS A 191 -16.46 -0.68 -15.14
CA HIS A 191 -17.73 -1.28 -15.52
C HIS A 191 -18.88 -0.74 -14.65
N THR A 192 -18.71 -0.73 -13.33
CA THR A 192 -19.69 -0.15 -12.39
C THR A 192 -19.92 1.35 -12.59
N GLN A 193 -18.96 2.05 -13.20
CA GLN A 193 -19.09 3.47 -13.60
C GLN A 193 -19.70 3.67 -15.00
N GLY A 194 -20.14 2.59 -15.68
CA GLY A 194 -20.70 2.65 -17.03
C GLY A 194 -19.68 3.04 -18.12
N LYS A 195 -18.37 2.93 -17.85
CA LYS A 195 -17.33 3.29 -18.83
C LYS A 195 -17.17 2.19 -19.87
N ARG A 196 -16.84 2.59 -21.11
CA ARG A 196 -16.61 1.67 -22.21
C ARG A 196 -15.15 1.27 -22.34
N GLY A 197 -14.88 -0.02 -22.57
CA GLY A 197 -13.57 -0.58 -22.88
C GLY A 197 -13.20 -0.46 -24.37
N GLY A 198 -12.20 -1.20 -24.80
CA GLY A 198 -11.77 -1.35 -26.18
C GLY A 198 -10.26 -1.41 -26.34
N VAL A 199 -9.82 -2.15 -27.37
CA VAL A 199 -8.37 -2.35 -27.66
C VAL A 199 -7.67 -1.02 -27.96
N VAL A 200 -8.26 -0.18 -28.80
CA VAL A 200 -7.68 1.14 -29.17
C VAL A 200 -7.52 2.05 -27.93
N ARG A 201 -8.56 2.07 -27.05
CA ARG A 201 -8.47 2.79 -25.77
C ARG A 201 -7.41 2.20 -24.86
N GLY A 202 -7.28 0.88 -24.84
CA GLY A 202 -6.25 0.17 -24.09
C GLY A 202 -4.85 0.57 -24.55
N ILE A 203 -4.58 0.58 -25.86
CA ILE A 203 -3.31 1.01 -26.45
C ILE A 203 -2.99 2.47 -26.08
N GLY A 204 -3.96 3.39 -26.27
CA GLY A 204 -3.77 4.79 -25.92
C GLY A 204 -3.48 4.99 -24.42
N SER A 205 -4.22 4.27 -23.54
CA SER A 205 -4.01 4.31 -22.09
C SER A 205 -2.65 3.74 -21.67
N ALA A 206 -2.22 2.63 -22.30
CA ALA A 206 -0.92 2.02 -22.06
C ALA A 206 0.22 2.97 -22.46
N LEU A 207 0.14 3.55 -23.66
CA LEU A 207 1.16 4.50 -24.16
C LEU A 207 1.24 5.73 -23.25
N ALA A 208 0.10 6.33 -22.89
CA ALA A 208 0.05 7.47 -22.01
C ALA A 208 0.63 7.14 -20.61
N SER A 209 0.31 5.97 -20.06
CA SER A 209 0.84 5.51 -18.76
C SER A 209 2.35 5.28 -18.84
N PHE A 210 2.84 4.64 -19.91
CA PHE A 210 4.26 4.42 -20.12
C PHE A 210 5.03 5.74 -20.25
N VAL A 211 4.60 6.64 -21.12
CA VAL A 211 5.25 7.94 -21.30
C VAL A 211 5.25 8.76 -20.01
N ARG A 212 4.13 8.78 -19.30
CA ARG A 212 4.02 9.46 -18.00
C ARG A 212 5.06 8.94 -17.02
N LEU A 213 5.14 7.62 -16.83
CA LEU A 213 6.02 7.02 -15.80
C LEU A 213 7.48 7.00 -16.27
N TYR A 214 7.74 6.60 -17.52
CA TYR A 214 9.10 6.43 -18.01
C TYR A 214 9.79 7.76 -18.28
N VAL A 215 9.07 8.72 -18.89
CA VAL A 215 9.64 10.04 -19.24
C VAL A 215 9.39 11.06 -18.12
N PHE A 216 8.11 11.38 -17.82
CA PHE A 216 7.81 12.49 -16.91
C PHE A 216 8.10 12.16 -15.44
N HIS A 217 7.94 10.91 -15.01
CA HIS A 217 8.36 10.46 -13.69
C HIS A 217 9.80 9.94 -13.66
N ARG A 218 10.57 10.12 -14.74
CA ARG A 218 12.00 9.79 -14.82
C ARG A 218 12.33 8.31 -14.63
N GLY A 219 11.43 7.40 -14.97
CA GLY A 219 11.68 5.95 -14.89
C GLY A 219 12.90 5.51 -15.69
N PHE A 220 13.23 6.22 -16.80
CA PHE A 220 14.41 5.96 -17.63
C PHE A 220 15.74 6.09 -16.86
N LEU A 221 15.79 6.86 -15.77
CA LEU A 221 16.98 6.99 -14.91
C LEU A 221 17.17 5.80 -13.95
N CYS A 222 16.20 4.90 -13.87
CA CYS A 222 16.25 3.74 -12.98
C CYS A 222 16.67 2.44 -13.69
N GLY A 223 17.29 2.55 -14.88
CA GLY A 223 17.83 1.42 -15.63
C GLY A 223 16.75 0.44 -16.11
N ARG A 224 17.14 -0.84 -16.24
CA ARG A 224 16.23 -1.90 -16.71
C ARG A 224 15.05 -2.15 -15.77
N GLU A 225 15.25 -2.01 -14.46
CA GLU A 225 14.21 -2.20 -13.45
C GLU A 225 13.13 -1.10 -13.56
N GLY A 226 13.56 0.14 -13.82
CA GLY A 226 12.66 1.26 -14.11
C GLY A 226 11.87 1.05 -15.39
N PHE A 227 12.51 0.57 -16.47
CA PHE A 227 11.82 0.22 -17.71
C PHE A 227 10.77 -0.86 -17.48
N LEU A 228 11.18 -2.00 -16.86
CA LEU A 228 10.27 -3.12 -16.59
C LEU A 228 9.07 -2.70 -15.72
N HIS A 229 9.31 -1.90 -14.67
CA HIS A 229 8.24 -1.37 -13.83
C HIS A 229 7.23 -0.54 -14.65
N CYS A 230 7.71 0.44 -15.42
CA CYS A 230 6.86 1.30 -16.25
C CYS A 230 6.11 0.51 -17.32
N PHE A 231 6.76 -0.48 -17.93
CA PHE A 231 6.16 -1.32 -18.95
C PHE A 231 5.05 -2.22 -18.41
N LEU A 232 5.27 -2.85 -17.24
CA LEU A 232 4.24 -3.67 -16.58
C LEU A 232 3.01 -2.83 -16.16
N VAL A 233 3.20 -1.60 -15.68
CA VAL A 233 2.08 -0.69 -15.38
C VAL A 233 1.34 -0.28 -16.66
N ALA A 234 2.06 -0.09 -17.76
CA ALA A 234 1.43 0.18 -19.05
C ALA A 234 0.62 -1.02 -19.56
N LEU A 235 1.14 -2.25 -19.45
CA LEU A 235 0.41 -3.47 -19.79
C LEU A 235 -0.84 -3.65 -18.91
N GLU A 236 -0.75 -3.39 -17.60
CA GLU A 236 -1.91 -3.40 -16.71
C GLU A 236 -2.98 -2.42 -17.20
N SER A 237 -2.57 -1.22 -17.62
CA SER A 237 -3.48 -0.21 -18.16
C SER A 237 -4.14 -0.67 -19.47
N PHE A 238 -3.39 -1.36 -20.35
CA PHE A 238 -3.93 -1.97 -21.57
C PHE A 238 -4.98 -3.04 -21.25
N PHE A 239 -4.60 -4.04 -20.45
CA PHE A 239 -5.48 -5.18 -20.15
C PHE A 239 -6.74 -4.77 -19.40
N ARG A 240 -6.69 -3.72 -18.58
CA ARG A 240 -7.86 -3.13 -17.93
C ARG A 240 -8.93 -2.69 -18.92
N TYR A 241 -8.57 -2.05 -20.04
CA TYR A 241 -9.52 -1.64 -21.08
C TYR A 241 -9.88 -2.77 -22.02
N ALA A 242 -8.99 -3.72 -22.24
CA ALA A 242 -9.28 -4.91 -23.02
C ALA A 242 -10.31 -5.81 -22.30
N ALA A 243 -10.08 -6.11 -21.03
CA ALA A 243 -11.01 -6.87 -20.18
C ALA A 243 -12.39 -6.18 -20.08
N LEU A 244 -12.40 -4.85 -19.92
CA LEU A 244 -13.63 -4.07 -19.90
C LEU A 244 -14.45 -4.18 -21.20
N ALA A 245 -13.83 -4.55 -22.33
CA ALA A 245 -14.52 -4.73 -23.61
C ALA A 245 -14.92 -6.18 -23.87
N VAL A 246 -14.11 -7.15 -23.42
CA VAL A 246 -14.25 -8.57 -23.80
C VAL A 246 -14.92 -9.39 -22.69
N ASP A 247 -14.62 -9.09 -21.43
CA ASP A 247 -15.03 -9.91 -20.28
C ASP A 247 -16.32 -9.40 -19.61
N GLN A 248 -17.23 -8.76 -20.37
CA GLN A 248 -18.44 -8.12 -19.82
C GLN A 248 -19.27 -9.08 -18.97
N ASP A 249 -19.53 -10.30 -19.46
CA ASP A 249 -20.29 -11.31 -18.74
C ASP A 249 -19.63 -11.77 -17.42
N ALA A 250 -18.30 -11.73 -17.37
CA ALA A 250 -17.54 -12.04 -16.16
C ALA A 250 -17.55 -10.88 -15.15
N LEU A 251 -17.62 -9.64 -15.64
CA LEU A 251 -17.68 -8.43 -14.81
C LEU A 251 -19.08 -8.21 -14.20
N ASP A 252 -20.14 -8.77 -14.82
CA ASP A 252 -21.51 -8.73 -14.30
C ASP A 252 -21.76 -9.76 -13.19
N ARG A 253 -20.88 -10.75 -13.04
CA ARG A 253 -20.97 -11.73 -11.95
C ARG A 253 -20.36 -11.14 -10.67
N PRO A 254 -20.99 -11.38 -9.49
CA PRO A 254 -20.35 -10.98 -8.24
C PRO A 254 -18.97 -11.66 -8.15
N ALA A 255 -17.94 -10.87 -7.86
CA ALA A 255 -16.58 -11.36 -7.76
C ALA A 255 -16.52 -12.51 -6.73
N LEU A 256 -16.41 -13.73 -7.24
CA LEU A 256 -15.97 -14.86 -6.42
C LEU A 256 -14.51 -14.52 -6.01
N ARG A 257 -14.31 -14.44 -4.71
CA ARG A 257 -13.01 -14.17 -4.05
C ARG A 257 -12.00 -15.26 -4.33
#